data_5dcadf066dd87ec0cb395311fef71fa4
#
_entry.id   5dcadf066dd87ec0cb395311fef71fa4
#
_cell.length_a   1.000
_cell.length_b   1.000
_cell.length_c   1.000
_cell.angle_alpha   90.00
_cell.angle_beta   90.00
_cell.angle_gamma   90.00
#
_symmetry.space_group_name_H-M   'P 1'
#
loop_
_entity.id
_entity.type
_entity.pdbx_description
1 polymer ?
#
loop_
_entity_poly.entity_id
_entity_poly.type
_entity_poly.pdbx_seq_one_letter_code
_entity_poly.pdbx_strand_id
1 'polypeptide(L)'
;MTIRRARPQDLDAIAAIYAHEVINGISTFDLTPPPLSYWASRLASPEMGDHFLVAEANGAEFSTILGYAYSASYRPRPAYRHTKETSIYVDTAARGQGLGRPLYDALLDLLRADVEVHTAVAVVALPNNASLALHRRCGFEEVGVFREVGRKFDAWIDTAYLQRSF
;
A
#
# COMPACT_ATOMS: atom_id res chain seq x y z
N MET A 1 -13.39 -6.50 12.63
CA MET A 1 -12.61 -6.39 11.40
C MET A 1 -11.83 -7.68 11.22
N THR A 2 -11.83 -8.21 10.00
CA THR A 2 -11.03 -9.37 9.60
C THR A 2 -10.02 -8.95 8.55
N ILE A 3 -8.77 -9.42 8.68
CA ILE A 3 -7.73 -9.22 7.67
C ILE A 3 -7.58 -10.55 6.92
N ARG A 4 -7.64 -10.49 5.60
CA ARG A 4 -7.55 -11.67 4.73
C ARG A 4 -6.91 -11.34 3.39
N ARG A 5 -6.54 -12.37 2.64
CA ARG A 5 -6.11 -12.19 1.25
C ARG A 5 -7.25 -11.59 0.42
N ALA A 6 -6.90 -10.68 -0.47
CA ALA A 6 -7.83 -10.11 -1.44
C ALA A 6 -8.36 -11.21 -2.40
N ARG A 7 -9.56 -10.99 -2.91
CA ARG A 7 -10.27 -11.90 -3.84
C ARG A 7 -10.79 -11.07 -5.02
N PRO A 8 -11.15 -11.70 -6.16
CA PRO A 8 -11.67 -10.97 -7.31
C PRO A 8 -12.88 -10.07 -7.00
N GLN A 9 -13.76 -10.48 -6.09
CA GLN A 9 -14.93 -9.70 -5.69
C GLN A 9 -14.61 -8.44 -4.87
N ASP A 10 -13.37 -8.27 -4.38
CA ASP A 10 -12.94 -7.09 -3.64
C ASP A 10 -12.43 -5.97 -4.56
N LEU A 11 -12.19 -6.28 -5.83
CA LEU A 11 -11.48 -5.39 -6.75
C LEU A 11 -12.19 -4.06 -6.99
N ASP A 12 -13.53 -4.06 -7.04
CA ASP A 12 -14.30 -2.82 -7.20
C ASP A 12 -14.11 -1.89 -6.00
N ALA A 13 -14.15 -2.43 -4.77
CA ALA A 13 -13.95 -1.65 -3.56
C ALA A 13 -12.50 -1.15 -3.45
N ILE A 14 -11.51 -1.99 -3.79
CA ILE A 14 -10.09 -1.60 -3.84
C ILE A 14 -9.88 -0.46 -4.83
N ALA A 15 -10.43 -0.59 -6.05
CA ALA A 15 -10.34 0.44 -7.08
C ALA A 15 -11.00 1.75 -6.64
N ALA A 16 -12.15 1.68 -5.95
CA ALA A 16 -12.85 2.87 -5.44
C ALA A 16 -12.03 3.61 -4.37
N ILE A 17 -11.43 2.88 -3.41
CA ILE A 17 -10.56 3.48 -2.38
C ILE A 17 -9.36 4.19 -3.04
N TYR A 18 -8.73 3.55 -4.02
CA TYR A 18 -7.61 4.15 -4.73
C TYR A 18 -8.01 5.34 -5.61
N ALA A 19 -9.13 5.23 -6.32
CA ALA A 19 -9.64 6.30 -7.16
C ALA A 19 -9.93 7.57 -6.35
N HIS A 20 -10.40 7.43 -5.11
CA HIS A 20 -10.57 8.56 -4.19
C HIS A 20 -9.23 9.28 -3.95
N GLU A 21 -8.15 8.55 -3.70
CA GLU A 21 -6.80 9.12 -3.50
C GLU A 21 -6.22 9.74 -4.79
N VAL A 22 -6.51 9.14 -5.94
CA VAL A 22 -6.11 9.71 -7.23
C VAL A 22 -6.76 11.07 -7.45
N ILE A 23 -8.04 11.19 -7.15
CA ILE A 23 -8.84 12.41 -7.45
C ILE A 23 -8.65 13.49 -6.39
N ASN A 24 -8.52 13.11 -5.09
CA ASN A 24 -8.63 14.05 -3.98
C ASN A 24 -7.36 14.16 -3.13
N GLY A 25 -6.40 13.24 -3.28
CA GLY A 25 -5.23 13.14 -2.42
C GLY A 25 -3.90 13.21 -3.18
N ILE A 26 -2.84 13.27 -2.40
CA ILE A 26 -1.45 13.21 -2.89
C ILE A 26 -0.78 11.86 -2.58
N SER A 27 -1.50 10.91 -1.95
CA SER A 27 -0.94 9.61 -1.54
C SER A 27 -0.53 8.72 -2.72
N THR A 28 -0.92 9.10 -3.92
CA THR A 28 -0.49 8.50 -5.18
C THR A 28 -0.23 9.60 -6.21
N PHE A 29 0.71 9.36 -7.13
CA PHE A 29 1.00 10.25 -8.24
C PHE A 29 0.29 9.88 -9.55
N ASP A 30 -0.58 8.86 -9.51
CA ASP A 30 -1.50 8.66 -10.63
C ASP A 30 -2.41 9.89 -10.79
N LEU A 31 -2.58 10.34 -12.01
CA LEU A 31 -3.43 11.46 -12.39
C LEU A 31 -4.83 11.00 -12.80
N THR A 32 -4.95 9.73 -13.19
CA THR A 32 -6.20 9.09 -13.60
C THR A 32 -6.31 7.73 -12.88
N PRO A 33 -7.47 7.37 -12.34
CA PRO A 33 -7.66 6.06 -11.72
C PRO A 33 -7.35 4.93 -12.72
N PRO A 34 -6.53 3.94 -12.34
CA PRO A 34 -6.24 2.81 -13.21
C PRO A 34 -7.49 1.95 -13.45
N PRO A 35 -7.58 1.27 -14.59
CA PRO A 35 -8.69 0.38 -14.88
C PRO A 35 -8.69 -0.85 -13.95
N LEU A 36 -9.84 -1.52 -13.84
CA LEU A 36 -9.99 -2.70 -12.99
C LEU A 36 -9.01 -3.83 -13.35
N SER A 37 -8.64 -3.95 -14.64
CA SER A 37 -7.63 -4.90 -15.12
C SER A 37 -6.26 -4.71 -14.48
N TYR A 38 -5.88 -3.50 -14.09
CA TYR A 38 -4.64 -3.24 -13.33
C TYR A 38 -4.66 -3.96 -11.98
N TRP A 39 -5.78 -3.87 -11.27
CA TRP A 39 -5.95 -4.51 -9.97
C TRP A 39 -6.05 -6.03 -10.11
N ALA A 40 -6.74 -6.52 -11.16
CA ALA A 40 -6.83 -7.94 -11.47
C ALA A 40 -5.44 -8.55 -11.76
N SER A 41 -4.61 -7.85 -12.54
CA SER A 41 -3.23 -8.27 -12.82
C SER A 41 -2.37 -8.30 -11.56
N ARG A 42 -2.52 -7.33 -10.67
CA ARG A 42 -1.83 -7.30 -9.37
C ARG A 42 -2.26 -8.45 -8.46
N LEU A 43 -3.56 -8.73 -8.40
CA LEU A 43 -4.10 -9.85 -7.62
C LEU A 43 -3.60 -11.21 -8.13
N ALA A 44 -3.42 -11.34 -9.44
CA ALA A 44 -2.96 -12.57 -10.10
C ALA A 44 -1.43 -12.66 -10.21
N SER A 45 -0.66 -11.73 -9.62
CA SER A 45 0.79 -11.74 -9.69
C SER A 45 1.35 -13.08 -9.20
N PRO A 46 2.18 -13.78 -9.99
CA PRO A 46 2.85 -15.01 -9.58
C PRO A 46 4.17 -14.74 -8.86
N GLU A 47 4.58 -13.48 -8.75
CA GLU A 47 5.88 -13.10 -8.19
C GLU A 47 5.95 -13.39 -6.69
N MET A 48 7.06 -13.98 -6.28
CA MET A 48 7.33 -14.28 -4.88
C MET A 48 7.40 -12.98 -4.08
N GLY A 49 6.79 -12.97 -2.88
CA GLY A 49 6.67 -11.77 -2.05
C GLY A 49 5.62 -10.76 -2.52
N ASP A 50 4.89 -11.02 -3.60
CA ASP A 50 3.72 -10.21 -3.96
C ASP A 50 2.50 -10.71 -3.18
N HIS A 51 2.06 -9.91 -2.24
CA HIS A 51 0.90 -10.20 -1.40
C HIS A 51 -0.13 -9.10 -1.54
N PHE A 52 -1.41 -9.46 -1.44
CA PHE A 52 -2.51 -8.50 -1.49
C PHE A 52 -3.54 -8.84 -0.41
N LEU A 53 -3.67 -7.95 0.58
CA LEU A 53 -4.54 -8.11 1.74
C LEU A 53 -5.62 -7.04 1.77
N VAL A 54 -6.77 -7.38 2.33
CA VAL A 54 -7.87 -6.46 2.62
C VAL A 54 -8.23 -6.52 4.11
N ALA A 55 -8.67 -5.39 4.63
CA ALA A 55 -9.35 -5.28 5.91
C ALA A 55 -10.86 -5.20 5.65
N GLU A 56 -11.62 -6.18 6.13
CA GLU A 56 -13.06 -6.33 5.93
C GLU A 56 -13.81 -6.07 7.24
N ALA A 57 -14.91 -5.33 7.18
CA ALA A 57 -15.79 -5.11 8.34
C ALA A 57 -16.45 -6.41 8.78
N ASN A 58 -16.55 -6.63 10.11
CA ASN A 58 -17.28 -7.78 10.65
C ASN A 58 -18.79 -7.48 10.71
N GLY A 59 -19.60 -8.50 10.45
CA GLY A 59 -21.05 -8.46 10.72
C GLY A 59 -21.87 -7.62 9.72
N ALA A 60 -21.29 -7.19 8.63
CA ALA A 60 -22.03 -6.57 7.53
C ALA A 60 -22.75 -7.67 6.71
N GLU A 61 -23.97 -7.37 6.25
CA GLU A 61 -24.72 -8.27 5.36
C GLU A 61 -24.01 -8.45 4.01
N PHE A 62 -23.22 -7.42 3.61
CA PHE A 62 -22.34 -7.44 2.45
C PHE A 62 -20.90 -7.15 2.86
N SER A 63 -19.95 -7.72 2.13
CA SER A 63 -18.51 -7.48 2.35
C SER A 63 -18.19 -6.00 2.18
N THR A 64 -17.79 -5.35 3.26
CA THR A 64 -17.35 -3.94 3.22
C THR A 64 -15.85 -3.88 3.44
N ILE A 65 -15.11 -3.50 2.41
CA ILE A 65 -13.66 -3.33 2.47
C ILE A 65 -13.34 -1.96 3.07
N LEU A 66 -12.62 -1.95 4.18
CA LEU A 66 -12.22 -0.76 4.93
C LEU A 66 -10.83 -0.25 4.54
N GLY A 67 -10.06 -1.05 3.85
CA GLY A 67 -8.72 -0.74 3.39
C GLY A 67 -8.02 -1.95 2.83
N TYR A 68 -6.87 -1.73 2.21
CA TYR A 68 -6.05 -2.78 1.65
C TYR A 68 -4.57 -2.44 1.76
N ALA A 69 -3.72 -3.47 1.74
CA ALA A 69 -2.28 -3.34 1.66
C ALA A 69 -1.72 -4.39 0.70
N TYR A 70 -0.68 -4.03 -0.03
CA TYR A 70 -0.03 -4.95 -0.96
C TYR A 70 1.47 -4.72 -1.01
N SER A 71 2.17 -5.74 -1.47
CA SER A 71 3.57 -5.71 -1.86
C SER A 71 3.69 -6.01 -3.35
N ALA A 72 4.72 -5.43 -3.97
CA ALA A 72 5.04 -5.64 -5.37
C ALA A 72 6.55 -5.52 -5.59
N SER A 73 7.02 -5.93 -6.76
CA SER A 73 8.42 -5.76 -7.15
C SER A 73 8.83 -4.28 -7.12
N TYR A 74 9.91 -3.98 -6.42
CA TYR A 74 10.42 -2.60 -6.27
C TYR A 74 10.90 -2.02 -7.59
N ARG A 75 11.68 -2.78 -8.37
CA ARG A 75 12.25 -2.35 -9.65
C ARG A 75 12.38 -3.55 -10.58
N PRO A 76 12.31 -3.35 -11.90
CA PRO A 76 12.29 -4.46 -12.87
C PRO A 76 13.63 -5.20 -13.05
N ARG A 77 14.76 -4.63 -12.57
CA ARG A 77 16.08 -5.29 -12.73
C ARG A 77 16.22 -6.48 -11.77
N PRO A 78 16.70 -7.66 -12.22
CA PRO A 78 16.71 -8.90 -11.44
C PRO A 78 17.42 -8.83 -10.08
N ALA A 79 18.45 -7.98 -9.93
CA ALA A 79 19.16 -7.81 -8.66
C ALA A 79 18.26 -7.19 -7.54
N TYR A 80 17.12 -6.58 -7.89
CA TYR A 80 16.15 -6.05 -6.94
C TYR A 80 15.07 -7.07 -6.49
N ARG A 81 15.11 -8.32 -6.97
CA ARG A 81 14.04 -9.31 -6.72
C ARG A 81 13.74 -9.55 -5.24
N HIS A 82 14.73 -9.35 -4.37
CA HIS A 82 14.61 -9.54 -2.92
C HIS A 82 14.08 -8.29 -2.18
N THR A 83 13.79 -7.22 -2.92
CA THR A 83 13.22 -5.99 -2.39
C THR A 83 11.79 -5.81 -2.87
N LYS A 84 10.87 -5.59 -1.94
CA LYS A 84 9.46 -5.32 -2.26
C LYS A 84 9.08 -3.89 -1.91
N GLU A 85 8.35 -3.24 -2.81
CA GLU A 85 7.67 -1.99 -2.51
C GLU A 85 6.30 -2.30 -1.89
N THR A 86 5.99 -1.64 -0.80
CA THR A 86 4.74 -1.86 -0.06
C THR A 86 3.87 -0.62 -0.08
N SER A 87 2.56 -0.84 -0.18
CA SER A 87 1.55 0.22 -0.17
C SER A 87 0.40 -0.15 0.74
N ILE A 88 -0.19 0.86 1.38
CA ILE A 88 -1.37 0.72 2.22
C ILE A 88 -2.32 1.89 1.98
N TYR A 89 -3.60 1.56 1.80
CA TYR A 89 -4.68 2.54 1.63
C TYR A 89 -5.85 2.18 2.55
N VAL A 90 -6.40 3.16 3.22
CA VAL A 90 -7.55 3.01 4.11
C VAL A 90 -8.68 3.92 3.61
N ASP A 91 -9.87 3.35 3.50
CA ASP A 91 -11.07 4.11 3.15
C ASP A 91 -11.22 5.33 4.06
N THR A 92 -11.61 6.46 3.49
CA THR A 92 -11.73 7.73 4.24
C THR A 92 -12.65 7.63 5.43
N ALA A 93 -13.78 6.90 5.30
CA ALA A 93 -14.74 6.70 6.39
C ALA A 93 -14.18 5.80 7.52
N ALA A 94 -13.13 5.02 7.24
CA ALA A 94 -12.50 4.10 8.18
C ALA A 94 -11.19 4.64 8.80
N ARG A 95 -10.74 5.82 8.40
CA ARG A 95 -9.52 6.45 8.95
C ARG A 95 -9.67 6.82 10.42
N GLY A 96 -8.56 6.87 11.13
CA GLY A 96 -8.54 7.21 12.57
C GLY A 96 -9.02 6.07 13.50
N GLN A 97 -9.48 4.95 12.97
CA GLN A 97 -9.97 3.80 13.74
C GLN A 97 -8.89 2.76 14.08
N GLY A 98 -7.63 3.07 13.84
CA GLY A 98 -6.51 2.17 14.14
C GLY A 98 -6.31 1.00 13.17
N LEU A 99 -7.02 0.96 12.04
CA LEU A 99 -7.02 -0.15 11.07
C LEU A 99 -5.67 -0.35 10.36
N GLY A 100 -4.96 0.75 10.12
CA GLY A 100 -3.76 0.74 9.29
C GLY A 100 -2.67 -0.17 9.85
N ARG A 101 -2.45 -0.13 11.17
CA ARG A 101 -1.38 -0.91 11.79
C ARG A 101 -1.60 -2.42 11.68
N PRO A 102 -2.70 -3.01 12.15
CA PRO A 102 -2.90 -4.47 12.05
C PRO A 102 -2.91 -4.95 10.59
N LEU A 103 -3.45 -4.16 9.65
CA LEU A 103 -3.44 -4.52 8.24
C LEU A 103 -2.00 -4.53 7.69
N TYR A 104 -1.20 -3.53 8.04
CA TYR A 104 0.16 -3.45 7.56
C TYR A 104 1.10 -4.46 8.24
N ASP A 105 0.94 -4.69 9.54
CA ASP A 105 1.66 -5.74 10.27
C ASP A 105 1.41 -7.12 9.65
N ALA A 106 0.16 -7.44 9.26
CA ALA A 106 -0.17 -8.69 8.59
C ALA A 106 0.55 -8.86 7.22
N LEU A 107 0.66 -7.78 6.44
CA LEU A 107 1.45 -7.80 5.20
C LEU A 107 2.94 -8.03 5.48
N LEU A 108 3.49 -7.33 6.47
CA LEU A 108 4.91 -7.43 6.82
C LEU A 108 5.27 -8.79 7.40
N ASP A 109 4.35 -9.45 8.11
CA ASP A 109 4.54 -10.81 8.60
C ASP A 109 4.60 -11.83 7.46
N LEU A 110 3.79 -11.66 6.40
CA LEU A 110 3.91 -12.46 5.18
C LEU A 110 5.24 -12.26 4.49
N LEU A 111 5.71 -11.01 4.37
CA LEU A 111 7.01 -10.69 3.77
C LEU A 111 8.17 -11.28 4.58
N ARG A 112 8.10 -11.22 5.91
CA ARG A 112 9.10 -11.82 6.80
C ARG A 112 9.16 -13.33 6.69
N ALA A 113 8.03 -13.98 6.48
CA ALA A 113 7.94 -15.44 6.32
C ALA A 113 8.45 -15.91 4.95
N ASP A 114 8.56 -15.02 3.98
CA ASP A 114 9.08 -15.32 2.64
C ASP A 114 10.62 -15.20 2.63
N VAL A 115 11.28 -16.34 2.56
CA VAL A 115 12.76 -16.42 2.64
C VAL A 115 13.50 -15.70 1.51
N GLU A 116 12.81 -15.40 0.42
CA GLU A 116 13.36 -14.67 -0.71
C GLU A 116 13.26 -13.14 -0.53
N VAL A 117 12.47 -12.66 0.44
CA VAL A 117 12.32 -11.22 0.70
C VAL A 117 13.30 -10.79 1.79
N HIS A 118 14.16 -9.85 1.47
CA HIS A 118 15.13 -9.28 2.41
C HIS A 118 14.76 -7.87 2.88
N THR A 119 14.10 -7.09 2.03
CA THR A 119 13.84 -5.67 2.30
C THR A 119 12.48 -5.24 1.79
N ALA A 120 11.76 -4.46 2.59
CA ALA A 120 10.61 -3.69 2.17
C ALA A 120 10.96 -2.20 2.06
N VAL A 121 10.47 -1.56 1.00
CA VAL A 121 10.56 -0.12 0.77
C VAL A 121 9.14 0.45 0.72
N ALA A 122 8.95 1.62 1.29
CA ALA A 122 7.73 2.41 1.16
C ALA A 122 8.06 3.82 0.71
N VAL A 123 7.22 4.39 -0.15
CA VAL A 123 7.36 5.76 -0.65
C VAL A 123 6.13 6.55 -0.18
N VAL A 124 6.36 7.65 0.52
CA VAL A 124 5.30 8.47 1.12
C VAL A 124 5.39 9.89 0.56
N ALA A 125 4.35 10.33 -0.13
CA ALA A 125 4.20 11.72 -0.56
C ALA A 125 4.01 12.64 0.66
N LEU A 126 4.67 13.79 0.66
CA LEU A 126 4.69 14.73 1.77
C LEU A 126 3.86 15.99 1.48
N PRO A 127 3.17 16.55 2.51
CA PRO A 127 3.14 16.11 3.90
C PRO A 127 2.15 14.95 4.13
N ASN A 128 2.57 13.93 4.89
CA ASN A 128 1.69 12.84 5.32
C ASN A 128 2.16 12.25 6.67
N ASN A 129 1.95 13.01 7.74
CA ASN A 129 2.40 12.62 9.08
C ASN A 129 1.78 11.31 9.57
N ALA A 130 0.53 11.02 9.19
CA ALA A 130 -0.15 9.79 9.58
C ALA A 130 0.53 8.55 8.97
N SER A 131 0.87 8.61 7.68
CA SER A 131 1.58 7.54 6.99
C SER A 131 2.99 7.36 7.55
N LEU A 132 3.75 8.44 7.74
CA LEU A 132 5.09 8.38 8.35
C LEU A 132 5.06 7.74 9.75
N ALA A 133 4.08 8.15 10.59
CA ALA A 133 3.92 7.58 11.92
C ALA A 133 3.56 6.08 11.88
N LEU A 134 2.70 5.67 10.95
CA LEU A 134 2.36 4.26 10.74
C LEU A 134 3.59 3.44 10.36
N HIS A 135 4.33 3.87 9.35
CA HIS A 135 5.52 3.16 8.88
C HIS A 135 6.58 3.03 9.98
N ARG A 136 6.87 4.11 10.72
CA ARG A 136 7.81 4.07 11.86
C ARG A 136 7.36 3.07 12.93
N ARG A 137 6.07 3.03 13.27
CA ARG A 137 5.51 2.05 14.24
C ARG A 137 5.58 0.61 13.74
N CYS A 138 5.62 0.41 12.43
CA CYS A 138 5.80 -0.89 11.79
C CYS A 138 7.29 -1.21 11.50
N GLY A 139 8.23 -0.45 12.09
CA GLY A 139 9.65 -0.74 12.04
C GLY A 139 10.37 -0.28 10.77
N PHE A 140 9.79 0.65 10.02
CA PHE A 140 10.48 1.31 8.92
C PHE A 140 11.32 2.48 9.42
N GLU A 141 12.48 2.67 8.81
CA GLU A 141 13.36 3.81 8.98
C GLU A 141 13.33 4.69 7.73
N GLU A 142 13.36 6.01 7.94
CA GLU A 142 13.45 6.97 6.84
C GLU A 142 14.89 7.00 6.30
N VAL A 143 15.06 6.74 5.02
CA VAL A 143 16.38 6.70 4.37
C VAL A 143 16.68 7.95 3.57
N GLY A 144 15.69 8.77 3.29
CA GLY A 144 15.86 10.06 2.63
C GLY A 144 14.59 10.64 2.05
N VAL A 145 14.71 11.90 1.60
CA VAL A 145 13.61 12.64 0.97
C VAL A 145 14.05 13.10 -0.42
N PHE A 146 13.24 12.76 -1.42
CA PHE A 146 13.37 13.34 -2.76
C PHE A 146 12.51 14.59 -2.82
N ARG A 147 13.14 15.71 -3.12
CA ARG A 147 12.45 16.99 -3.20
C ARG A 147 11.85 17.21 -4.57
N GLU A 148 10.62 17.72 -4.59
CA GLU A 148 9.93 18.17 -5.82
C GLU A 148 9.91 17.11 -6.94
N VAL A 149 9.86 15.80 -6.57
CA VAL A 149 9.96 14.68 -7.49
C VAL A 149 8.65 14.37 -8.22
N GLY A 150 7.52 14.77 -7.65
CA GLY A 150 6.20 14.63 -8.23
C GLY A 150 5.50 15.97 -8.40
N ARG A 151 4.53 16.04 -9.34
CA ARG A 151 3.67 17.21 -9.50
C ARG A 151 2.22 16.79 -9.57
N LYS A 152 1.38 17.32 -8.67
CA LYS A 152 -0.04 17.05 -8.62
C LYS A 152 -0.78 18.28 -8.08
N PHE A 153 -1.98 18.55 -8.60
CA PHE A 153 -2.77 19.74 -8.23
C PHE A 153 -1.96 21.05 -8.34
N ASP A 154 -1.17 21.15 -9.41
CA ASP A 154 -0.27 22.27 -9.68
C ASP A 154 0.80 22.58 -8.62
N ALA A 155 1.00 21.66 -7.67
CA ALA A 155 2.04 21.73 -6.65
C ALA A 155 3.14 20.68 -6.87
N TRP A 156 4.39 21.06 -6.60
CA TRP A 156 5.51 20.14 -6.50
C TRP A 156 5.46 19.43 -5.16
N ILE A 157 5.71 18.12 -5.16
CA ILE A 157 5.53 17.25 -3.99
C ILE A 157 6.81 16.48 -3.73
N ASP A 158 7.27 16.55 -2.49
CA ASP A 158 8.38 15.75 -1.99
C ASP A 158 7.92 14.33 -1.67
N THR A 159 8.84 13.35 -1.70
CA THR A 159 8.58 12.00 -1.24
C THR A 159 9.63 11.54 -0.24
N ALA A 160 9.18 11.00 0.89
CA ALA A 160 10.02 10.28 1.83
C ALA A 160 10.14 8.80 1.41
N TYR A 161 11.35 8.30 1.40
CA TYR A 161 11.65 6.88 1.21
C TYR A 161 11.93 6.26 2.57
N LEU A 162 11.22 5.18 2.87
CA LEU A 162 11.37 4.42 4.11
C LEU A 162 11.73 2.99 3.78
N GLN A 163 12.51 2.36 4.63
CA GLN A 163 13.04 1.01 4.45
C GLN A 163 12.89 0.20 5.73
N ARG A 164 12.62 -1.09 5.56
CA ARG A 164 12.67 -2.10 6.62
C ARG A 164 13.34 -3.36 6.09
N SER A 165 14.34 -3.87 6.80
CA SER A 165 14.95 -5.19 6.54
C SER A 165 14.30 -6.26 7.42
N PHE A 166 14.32 -7.52 6.95
CA PHE A 166 13.73 -8.68 7.62
C PHE A 166 14.79 -9.68 8.06
#